data_2d1dd87be5358860cb752f9e745d67a6
#
_entry.id   2d1dd87be5358860cb752f9e745d67a6
#
_cell.length_a   1.000
_cell.length_b   1.000
_cell.length_c   1.000
_cell.angle_alpha   90.00
_cell.angle_beta   90.00
_cell.angle_gamma   90.00
#
_symmetry.space_group_name_H-M   'P 1'
#
loop_
_entity.id
_entity.type
_entity.pdbx_description
1 polymer ?
#
loop_
_entity_poly.entity_id
_entity_poly.type
_entity_poly.pdbx_seq_one_letter_code
_entity_poly.pdbx_strand_id
1 'polypeptide(L)'
;MSPEIKGVISSTHILMLLSLGSPEMNYKGLGNIFKGVASSGAWVCFDEFNRLIPEVLSVCTVQFKAVCDGISCGAVRIRVEGDEISLDPTCGAFITMNPGYLGRSELPEGLKALFRPMTVMVPDLILICQNMLMAEGFVTVKPLASKFFLFICSLEGIIIRPITL
;
A
#
# COMPACT_ATOMS: atom_id res chain seq x y z
N MET A 1 -7.85 -19.43 -2.35
CA MET A 1 -7.37 -18.59 -3.47
C MET A 1 -6.02 -18.04 -3.06
N SER A 2 -5.02 -18.21 -3.91
CA SER A 2 -3.69 -17.66 -3.65
C SER A 2 -3.75 -16.12 -3.72
N PRO A 3 -3.05 -15.36 -2.85
CA PRO A 3 -2.97 -13.92 -2.97
C PRO A 3 -2.45 -13.56 -4.37
N GLU A 4 -3.15 -12.66 -5.06
CA GLU A 4 -2.71 -12.19 -6.38
C GLU A 4 -1.42 -11.37 -6.21
N ILE A 5 -0.31 -11.97 -6.57
CA ILE A 5 0.96 -11.26 -6.70
C ILE A 5 0.96 -10.61 -8.07
N LYS A 6 0.75 -9.29 -8.15
CA LYS A 6 0.57 -8.56 -9.42
C LYS A 6 1.84 -8.10 -10.11
N GLY A 7 3.01 -8.22 -9.49
CA GLY A 7 4.24 -7.83 -10.14
C GLY A 7 5.48 -8.14 -9.34
N VAL A 8 6.52 -8.56 -10.05
CA VAL A 8 7.86 -8.69 -9.52
C VAL A 8 8.74 -7.74 -10.33
N ILE A 9 9.21 -6.67 -9.70
CA ILE A 9 10.17 -5.77 -10.30
C ILE A 9 11.55 -6.18 -9.80
N SER A 10 12.33 -6.79 -10.67
CA SER A 10 13.73 -7.11 -10.39
C SER A 10 14.61 -5.97 -10.86
N SER A 11 15.11 -5.18 -9.94
CA SER A 11 16.27 -4.32 -10.16
C SER A 11 17.45 -4.94 -9.44
N THR A 12 18.60 -4.96 -10.00
CA THR A 12 19.83 -5.74 -9.80
C THR A 12 20.16 -6.30 -8.39
N HIS A 13 19.44 -5.91 -7.31
CA HIS A 13 19.60 -6.43 -5.94
C HIS A 13 18.32 -6.36 -5.08
N ILE A 14 17.20 -5.86 -5.60
CA ILE A 14 15.96 -5.69 -4.82
C ILE A 14 14.82 -6.38 -5.56
N LEU A 15 14.31 -7.46 -4.98
CA LEU A 15 13.07 -8.10 -5.42
C LEU A 15 11.90 -7.38 -4.75
N MET A 16 11.07 -6.68 -5.54
CA MET A 16 9.88 -6.01 -5.03
C MET A 16 8.63 -6.84 -5.38
N LEU A 17 7.91 -7.27 -4.37
CA LEU A 17 6.63 -7.95 -4.50
C LEU A 17 5.49 -6.93 -4.33
N LEU A 18 4.59 -6.85 -5.30
CA LEU A 18 3.37 -6.07 -5.19
C LEU A 18 2.21 -6.98 -4.82
N SER A 19 1.58 -6.75 -3.68
CA SER A 19 0.40 -7.48 -3.21
C SER A 19 -0.77 -6.52 -3.04
N LEU A 20 -1.90 -6.84 -3.67
CA LEU A 20 -3.14 -6.08 -3.48
C LEU A 20 -3.85 -6.52 -2.21
N GLY A 21 -4.23 -5.57 -1.36
CA GLY A 21 -5.13 -5.78 -0.25
C GLY A 21 -6.50 -6.20 -0.77
N SER A 22 -6.83 -7.48 -0.69
CA SER A 22 -8.16 -8.01 -0.99
C SER A 22 -8.92 -8.28 0.31
N PRO A 23 -10.23 -7.95 0.39
CA PRO A 23 -11.03 -8.30 1.56
C PRO A 23 -11.07 -9.80 1.88
N GLU A 24 -10.80 -10.63 0.87
CA GLU A 24 -10.74 -12.10 1.00
C GLU A 24 -9.39 -12.62 1.50
N MET A 25 -8.38 -11.75 1.64
CA MET A 25 -7.06 -12.14 2.10
C MET A 25 -7.10 -12.51 3.58
N ASN A 26 -6.76 -13.76 3.88
CA ASN A 26 -6.73 -14.22 5.25
C ASN A 26 -5.36 -13.95 5.91
N TYR A 27 -5.33 -13.94 7.24
CA TYR A 27 -4.12 -13.67 8.02
C TYR A 27 -2.99 -14.68 7.78
N LYS A 28 -3.32 -15.96 7.46
CA LYS A 28 -2.32 -16.99 7.15
C LYS A 28 -1.59 -16.72 5.84
N GLY A 29 -2.31 -16.26 4.82
CA GLY A 29 -1.71 -15.87 3.54
C GLY A 29 -0.73 -14.71 3.71
N LEU A 30 -1.14 -13.69 4.46
CA LEU A 30 -0.28 -12.56 4.80
C LEU A 30 0.93 -12.99 5.63
N GLY A 31 0.73 -13.86 6.64
CA GLY A 31 1.81 -14.40 7.45
C GLY A 31 2.86 -15.13 6.61
N ASN A 32 2.45 -15.91 5.63
CA ASN A 32 3.37 -16.57 4.70
C ASN A 32 4.17 -15.58 3.84
N ILE A 33 3.53 -14.49 3.40
CA ILE A 33 4.23 -13.42 2.68
C ILE A 33 5.26 -12.76 3.58
N PHE A 34 4.90 -12.41 4.82
CA PHE A 34 5.84 -11.83 5.78
C PHE A 34 7.02 -12.76 6.09
N LYS A 35 6.76 -14.06 6.28
CA LYS A 35 7.82 -15.07 6.48
C LYS A 35 8.76 -15.13 5.27
N GLY A 36 8.20 -15.14 4.06
CA GLY A 36 8.98 -15.15 2.82
C GLY A 36 9.84 -13.91 2.64
N VAL A 37 9.26 -12.73 2.88
CA VAL A 37 9.97 -11.43 2.80
C VAL A 37 11.08 -11.34 3.85
N ALA A 38 10.79 -11.70 5.09
CA ALA A 38 11.76 -11.66 6.18
C ALA A 38 12.95 -12.61 5.94
N SER A 39 12.69 -13.78 5.34
CA SER A 39 13.74 -14.79 5.07
C SER A 39 14.57 -14.48 3.83
N SER A 40 14.02 -13.78 2.84
CA SER A 40 14.68 -13.52 1.56
C SER A 40 15.36 -12.16 1.46
N GLY A 41 15.12 -11.25 2.41
CA GLY A 41 15.57 -9.86 2.30
C GLY A 41 14.84 -9.05 1.23
N ALA A 42 13.73 -9.57 0.68
CA ALA A 42 12.96 -8.91 -0.35
C ALA A 42 12.19 -7.69 0.18
N TRP A 43 11.80 -6.81 -0.74
CA TRP A 43 10.90 -5.71 -0.45
C TRP A 43 9.48 -6.06 -0.91
N VAL A 44 8.50 -5.70 -0.11
CA VAL A 44 7.08 -5.90 -0.42
C VAL A 44 6.33 -4.57 -0.35
N CYS A 45 5.42 -4.37 -1.29
CA CYS A 45 4.45 -3.27 -1.26
C CYS A 45 3.04 -3.86 -1.16
N PHE A 46 2.33 -3.51 -0.10
CA PHE A 46 0.92 -3.85 0.08
C PHE A 46 0.07 -2.66 -0.36
N ASP A 47 -0.56 -2.79 -1.50
CA ASP A 47 -1.42 -1.75 -2.04
C ASP A 47 -2.81 -1.82 -1.42
N GLU A 48 -3.38 -0.66 -1.11
CA GLU A 48 -4.71 -0.52 -0.48
C GLU A 48 -4.87 -1.34 0.82
N PHE A 49 -3.88 -1.29 1.69
CA PHE A 49 -3.80 -2.13 2.88
C PHE A 49 -4.99 -1.94 3.84
N ASN A 50 -5.62 -0.79 3.85
CA ASN A 50 -6.81 -0.47 4.64
C ASN A 50 -8.12 -1.08 4.09
N ARG A 51 -8.07 -1.87 3.02
CA ARG A 51 -9.20 -2.72 2.56
C ARG A 51 -9.33 -4.01 3.34
N LEU A 52 -8.29 -4.41 4.07
CA LEU A 52 -8.31 -5.60 4.90
C LEU A 52 -9.27 -5.40 6.08
N ILE A 53 -9.89 -6.49 6.52
CA ILE A 53 -10.77 -6.46 7.69
C ILE A 53 -9.96 -6.21 8.97
N PRO A 54 -10.52 -5.51 9.98
CA PRO A 54 -9.81 -5.10 11.19
C PRO A 54 -9.14 -6.25 11.94
N GLU A 55 -9.75 -7.43 11.94
CA GLU A 55 -9.23 -8.64 12.58
C GLU A 55 -7.91 -9.07 11.94
N VAL A 56 -7.82 -9.06 10.60
CA VAL A 56 -6.60 -9.38 9.87
C VAL A 56 -5.52 -8.33 10.13
N LEU A 57 -5.88 -7.04 10.10
CA LEU A 57 -4.96 -5.95 10.40
C LEU A 57 -4.34 -6.07 11.80
N SER A 58 -5.13 -6.49 12.78
CA SER A 58 -4.65 -6.68 14.16
C SER A 58 -3.62 -7.81 14.25
N VAL A 59 -3.88 -8.94 13.59
CA VAL A 59 -2.93 -10.06 13.53
C VAL A 59 -1.65 -9.66 12.78
N CYS A 60 -1.78 -8.96 11.65
CA CYS A 60 -0.64 -8.46 10.88
C CYS A 60 0.25 -7.52 11.71
N THR A 61 -0.36 -6.73 12.60
CA THR A 61 0.40 -5.85 13.51
C THR A 61 1.38 -6.63 14.37
N VAL A 62 0.94 -7.75 14.93
CA VAL A 62 1.78 -8.60 15.79
C VAL A 62 2.90 -9.25 14.97
N GLN A 63 2.57 -9.78 13.79
CA GLN A 63 3.54 -10.43 12.90
C GLN A 63 4.60 -9.44 12.42
N PHE A 64 4.16 -8.27 11.97
CA PHE A 64 5.07 -7.24 11.45
C PHE A 64 5.95 -6.65 12.57
N LYS A 65 5.39 -6.48 13.77
CA LYS A 65 6.16 -6.06 14.95
C LYS A 65 7.28 -7.04 15.27
N ALA A 66 7.01 -8.35 15.21
CA ALA A 66 8.04 -9.36 15.45
C ALA A 66 9.23 -9.25 14.47
N VAL A 67 8.95 -8.92 13.21
CA VAL A 67 9.99 -8.67 12.20
C VAL A 67 10.78 -7.40 12.53
N CYS A 68 10.09 -6.28 12.81
CA CYS A 68 10.74 -5.00 13.16
C CYS A 68 11.60 -5.10 14.42
N ASP A 69 11.09 -5.76 15.45
CA ASP A 69 11.82 -5.98 16.71
C ASP A 69 13.06 -6.87 16.46
N GLY A 70 12.92 -7.91 15.64
CA GLY A 70 14.04 -8.77 15.24
C GLY A 70 15.14 -8.01 14.51
N ILE A 71 14.78 -7.14 13.57
CA ILE A 71 15.74 -6.28 12.84
C ILE A 71 16.43 -5.33 13.81
N SER A 72 15.68 -4.69 14.70
CA SER A 72 16.21 -3.72 15.67
C SER A 72 17.18 -4.35 16.67
N CYS A 73 16.93 -5.62 17.03
CA CYS A 73 17.81 -6.40 17.93
C CYS A 73 18.98 -7.08 17.21
N GLY A 74 19.05 -7.01 15.88
CA GLY A 74 20.05 -7.72 15.09
C GLY A 74 19.94 -9.25 15.16
N ALA A 75 18.71 -9.75 15.36
CA ALA A 75 18.47 -11.19 15.47
C ALA A 75 18.64 -11.88 14.10
N VAL A 76 19.31 -13.03 14.09
CA VAL A 76 19.46 -13.87 12.90
C VAL A 76 18.22 -14.71 12.62
N ARG A 77 17.45 -14.99 13.68
CA ARG A 77 16.20 -15.77 13.61
C ARG A 77 15.13 -15.12 14.44
N ILE A 78 13.91 -15.22 13.99
CA ILE A 78 12.70 -14.73 14.67
C ILE A 78 11.61 -15.79 14.64
N ARG A 79 10.67 -15.68 15.57
CA ARG A 79 9.50 -16.51 15.61
C ARG A 79 8.28 -15.74 15.13
N VAL A 80 7.66 -16.20 14.06
CA VAL A 80 6.43 -15.63 13.48
C VAL A 80 5.38 -16.74 13.42
N GLU A 81 4.24 -16.54 14.08
CA GLU A 81 3.13 -17.52 14.15
C GLU A 81 3.52 -18.91 14.66
N GLY A 82 4.51 -19.00 15.51
CA GLY A 82 5.02 -20.28 16.05
C GLY A 82 6.15 -20.90 15.22
N ASP A 83 6.36 -20.47 13.98
CA ASP A 83 7.46 -20.93 13.14
C ASP A 83 8.72 -20.10 13.39
N GLU A 84 9.85 -20.80 13.46
CA GLU A 84 11.16 -20.15 13.53
C GLU A 84 11.71 -19.96 12.13
N ILE A 85 11.96 -18.71 11.74
CA ILE A 85 12.45 -18.35 10.41
C ILE A 85 13.77 -17.58 10.49
N SER A 86 14.58 -17.66 9.44
CA SER A 86 15.75 -16.78 9.29
C SER A 86 15.29 -15.35 9.01
N LEU A 87 16.04 -14.37 9.50
CA LEU A 87 15.78 -12.96 9.28
C LEU A 87 16.92 -12.32 8.51
N ASP A 88 16.60 -11.81 7.34
CA ASP A 88 17.50 -10.95 6.58
C ASP A 88 17.15 -9.48 6.86
N PRO A 89 18.05 -8.67 7.45
CA PRO A 89 17.78 -7.29 7.83
C PRO A 89 17.57 -6.34 6.64
N THR A 90 17.83 -6.78 5.41
CA THR A 90 17.63 -5.99 4.19
C THR A 90 16.16 -5.97 3.74
N CYS A 91 15.31 -6.80 4.35
CA CYS A 91 13.88 -6.84 4.02
C CYS A 91 13.18 -5.51 4.34
N GLY A 92 12.24 -5.13 3.47
CA GLY A 92 11.47 -3.90 3.62
C GLY A 92 10.00 -4.09 3.28
N ALA A 93 9.12 -3.38 3.99
CA ALA A 93 7.70 -3.38 3.69
C ALA A 93 7.18 -1.96 3.53
N PHE A 94 6.37 -1.77 2.50
CA PHE A 94 5.66 -0.54 2.17
C PHE A 94 4.18 -0.82 2.16
N ILE A 95 3.39 0.15 2.60
CA ILE A 95 1.93 0.10 2.54
C ILE A 95 1.43 1.35 1.84
N THR A 96 0.40 1.21 1.02
CA THR A 96 -0.38 2.34 0.53
C THR A 96 -1.77 2.30 1.14
N MET A 97 -2.33 3.46 1.38
CA MET A 97 -3.71 3.59 1.83
C MET A 97 -4.30 4.91 1.37
N ASN A 98 -5.60 4.93 1.11
CA ASN A 98 -6.35 6.14 0.86
C ASN A 98 -7.22 6.43 2.10
N PRO A 99 -6.92 7.48 2.87
CA PRO A 99 -7.74 7.86 4.02
C PRO A 99 -9.13 8.36 3.57
N GLY A 100 -10.14 8.15 4.42
CA GLY A 100 -11.45 8.80 4.27
C GLY A 100 -12.45 8.15 3.31
N TYR A 101 -12.17 7.02 2.70
CA TYR A 101 -13.14 6.31 1.87
C TYR A 101 -14.11 5.48 2.71
N LEU A 102 -15.42 5.57 2.38
CA LEU A 102 -16.48 4.73 2.99
C LEU A 102 -16.17 3.24 2.77
N GLY A 103 -16.25 2.44 3.84
CA GLY A 103 -16.00 0.99 3.80
C GLY A 103 -14.54 0.58 3.94
N ARG A 104 -13.63 1.51 4.28
CA ARG A 104 -12.23 1.20 4.60
C ARG A 104 -11.99 1.31 6.10
N SER A 105 -11.21 0.35 6.61
CA SER A 105 -10.84 0.33 8.02
C SER A 105 -9.71 1.33 8.30
N GLU A 106 -9.77 1.99 9.45
CA GLU A 106 -8.58 2.69 9.94
C GLU A 106 -7.53 1.66 10.36
N LEU A 107 -6.26 1.99 10.10
CA LEU A 107 -5.17 1.16 10.57
C LEU A 107 -5.09 1.20 12.11
N PRO A 108 -4.92 0.05 12.78
CA PRO A 108 -4.65 0.02 14.21
C PRO A 108 -3.47 0.91 14.57
N GLU A 109 -3.55 1.62 15.71
CA GLU A 109 -2.49 2.53 16.16
C GLU A 109 -1.13 1.82 16.32
N GLY A 110 -1.14 0.57 16.78
CA GLY A 110 0.07 -0.26 16.84
C GLY A 110 0.73 -0.47 15.48
N LEU A 111 -0.06 -0.57 14.41
CA LEU A 111 0.46 -0.72 13.05
C LEU A 111 0.96 0.62 12.50
N LYS A 112 0.23 1.71 12.72
CA LYS A 112 0.66 3.06 12.33
C LYS A 112 2.03 3.42 12.92
N ALA A 113 2.28 3.03 14.16
CA ALA A 113 3.55 3.29 14.85
C ALA A 113 4.76 2.53 14.25
N LEU A 114 4.53 1.43 13.53
CA LEU A 114 5.59 0.64 12.89
C LEU A 114 6.00 1.20 11.51
N PHE A 115 5.15 2.00 10.90
CA PHE A 115 5.40 2.60 9.60
C PHE A 115 5.70 4.10 9.72
N ARG A 116 6.61 4.57 8.88
CA ARG A 116 6.86 6.01 8.74
C ARG A 116 5.80 6.60 7.79
N PRO A 117 4.91 7.50 8.26
CA PRO A 117 3.91 8.09 7.38
C PRO A 117 4.56 9.04 6.37
N MET A 118 4.12 8.91 5.12
CA MET A 118 4.48 9.82 4.04
C MET A 118 3.20 10.25 3.32
N THR A 119 2.94 11.55 3.32
CA THR A 119 1.80 12.12 2.61
C THR A 119 2.15 12.34 1.16
N VAL A 120 1.33 11.81 0.25
CA VAL A 120 1.42 12.07 -1.18
C VAL A 120 0.41 13.15 -1.54
N MET A 121 0.88 14.24 -2.13
CA MET A 121 0.02 15.34 -2.56
C MET A 121 -0.82 14.93 -3.77
N VAL A 122 -2.03 15.48 -3.84
CA VAL A 122 -2.88 15.33 -5.03
C VAL A 122 -2.18 15.97 -6.22
N PRO A 123 -2.00 15.28 -7.33
CA PRO A 123 -1.34 15.83 -8.52
C PRO A 123 -2.21 16.90 -9.19
N ASP A 124 -1.58 17.75 -10.01
CA ASP A 124 -2.29 18.71 -10.85
C ASP A 124 -3.09 18.00 -11.95
N LEU A 125 -4.38 17.79 -11.68
CA LEU A 125 -5.30 17.11 -12.59
C LEU A 125 -5.49 17.83 -13.91
N ILE A 126 -5.40 19.17 -13.93
CA ILE A 126 -5.51 19.95 -15.17
C ILE A 126 -4.33 19.64 -16.09
N LEU A 127 -3.12 19.60 -15.54
CA LEU A 127 -1.93 19.28 -16.30
C LEU A 127 -1.94 17.84 -16.82
N ILE A 128 -2.40 16.90 -16.00
CA ILE A 128 -2.57 15.51 -16.41
C ILE A 128 -3.57 15.40 -17.56
N CYS A 129 -4.76 16.03 -17.43
CA CYS A 129 -5.76 16.02 -18.50
C CYS A 129 -5.24 16.65 -19.79
N GLN A 130 -4.47 17.76 -19.68
CA GLN A 130 -3.85 18.38 -20.86
C GLN A 130 -2.91 17.41 -21.58
N ASN A 131 -2.03 16.74 -20.85
CA ASN A 131 -1.07 15.82 -21.42
C ASN A 131 -1.77 14.60 -22.06
N MET A 132 -2.80 14.05 -21.42
CA MET A 132 -3.56 12.94 -21.97
C MET A 132 -4.32 13.34 -23.25
N LEU A 133 -5.01 14.48 -23.24
CA LEU A 133 -5.71 14.99 -24.42
C LEU A 133 -4.75 15.30 -25.58
N MET A 134 -3.55 15.80 -25.25
CA MET A 134 -2.53 16.07 -26.28
C MET A 134 -2.01 14.75 -26.89
N ALA A 135 -1.82 13.72 -26.09
CA ALA A 135 -1.40 12.40 -26.55
C ALA A 135 -2.44 11.75 -27.48
N GLU A 136 -3.74 12.03 -27.24
CA GLU A 136 -4.84 11.57 -28.11
C GLU A 136 -5.06 12.46 -29.35
N GLY A 137 -4.23 13.49 -29.57
CA GLY A 137 -4.24 14.32 -30.79
C GLY A 137 -5.23 15.47 -30.78
N PHE A 138 -5.77 15.89 -29.63
CA PHE A 138 -6.63 17.07 -29.55
C PHE A 138 -5.83 18.36 -29.72
N VAL A 139 -6.30 19.26 -30.60
CA VAL A 139 -5.62 20.54 -30.88
C VAL A 139 -5.93 21.59 -29.82
N THR A 140 -7.16 21.65 -29.32
CA THR A 140 -7.62 22.65 -28.33
C THR A 140 -7.63 22.06 -26.90
N VAL A 141 -6.45 21.76 -26.39
CA VAL A 141 -6.28 20.99 -25.16
C VAL A 141 -6.66 21.78 -23.91
N LYS A 142 -6.19 23.03 -23.77
CA LYS A 142 -6.38 23.85 -22.55
C LYS A 142 -7.84 24.07 -22.15
N PRO A 143 -8.74 24.58 -23.05
CA PRO A 143 -10.14 24.79 -22.69
C PRO A 143 -10.88 23.47 -22.43
N LEU A 144 -10.47 22.40 -23.10
CA LEU A 144 -11.08 21.09 -22.94
C LEU A 144 -10.69 20.47 -21.58
N ALA A 145 -9.42 20.53 -21.20
CA ALA A 145 -8.95 20.05 -19.90
C ALA A 145 -9.62 20.81 -18.72
N SER A 146 -9.81 22.13 -18.85
CA SER A 146 -10.52 22.90 -17.83
C SER A 146 -11.98 22.48 -17.69
N LYS A 147 -12.67 22.17 -18.79
CA LYS A 147 -14.04 21.64 -18.74
C LYS A 147 -14.09 20.24 -18.11
N PHE A 148 -13.16 19.37 -18.45
CA PHE A 148 -13.04 18.06 -17.83
C PHE A 148 -12.77 18.16 -16.33
N PHE A 149 -11.88 19.03 -15.92
CA PHE A 149 -11.58 19.27 -14.50
C PHE A 149 -12.82 19.76 -13.74
N LEU A 150 -13.56 20.73 -14.29
CA LEU A 150 -14.82 21.18 -13.68
C LEU A 150 -15.86 20.06 -13.58
N PHE A 151 -15.94 19.20 -14.59
CA PHE A 151 -16.83 18.04 -14.58
C PHE A 151 -16.43 17.05 -13.47
N ILE A 152 -15.14 16.72 -13.36
CA ILE A 152 -14.62 15.83 -12.30
C ILE A 152 -14.91 16.43 -10.92
N CYS A 153 -14.59 17.73 -10.70
CA CYS A 153 -14.87 18.41 -9.44
C CYS A 153 -16.37 18.44 -9.10
N SER A 154 -17.24 18.55 -10.11
CA SER A 154 -18.69 18.49 -9.89
C SER A 154 -19.15 17.10 -9.45
N LEU A 155 -18.54 16.04 -10.00
CA LEU A 155 -18.77 14.67 -9.58
C LEU A 155 -18.20 14.41 -8.19
N GLU A 156 -17.01 14.90 -7.90
CA GLU A 156 -16.38 14.80 -6.58
C GLU A 156 -17.15 15.60 -5.52
N GLY A 157 -17.68 16.77 -5.84
CA GLY A 157 -18.55 17.55 -4.96
C GLY A 157 -19.83 16.81 -4.56
N ILE A 158 -20.25 15.83 -5.34
CA ILE A 158 -21.32 14.89 -5.00
C ILE A 158 -20.79 13.73 -4.13
N ILE A 159 -19.51 13.36 -4.25
CA ILE A 159 -18.90 12.16 -3.66
C ILE A 159 -17.97 12.49 -2.48
N ILE A 160 -17.30 13.64 -2.50
CA ILE A 160 -16.27 14.00 -1.50
C ILE A 160 -16.65 15.31 -0.79
N ARG A 161 -17.10 15.18 0.46
CA ARG A 161 -17.00 16.32 1.40
C ARG A 161 -15.52 16.53 1.69
N PRO A 162 -14.98 17.76 1.55
CA PRO A 162 -13.61 18.03 1.95
C PRO A 162 -13.47 17.69 3.44
N ILE A 163 -12.52 16.84 3.76
CA ILE A 163 -12.10 16.62 5.14
C ILE A 163 -11.34 17.89 5.51
N THR A 164 -12.01 18.80 6.20
CA THR A 164 -11.37 19.87 6.96
C THR A 164 -10.56 19.21 8.07
N LEU A 165 -9.25 19.41 8.03
CA LEU A 165 -8.31 19.11 9.11
C LEU A 165 -8.64 19.97 10.33
#